data_e9bea3b2565ca6777ad5fbb029b135ad
#
_entry.id   e9bea3b2565ca6777ad5fbb029b135ad
#
_cell.length_a   1.000
_cell.length_b   1.000
_cell.length_c   1.000
_cell.angle_alpha   90.00
_cell.angle_beta   90.00
_cell.angle_gamma   90.00
#
_symmetry.space_group_name_H-M   'P 1'
#
loop_
_entity.id
_entity.type
_entity.pdbx_description
1 polymer ?
#
loop_
_entity_poly.entity_id
_entity_poly.type
_entity_poly.pdbx_seq_one_letter_code
_entity_poly.pdbx_strand_id
1 'polypeptide(L)'
;MTLNGTGLSRSRKGLRRAKGIASLWRLKWVRVTGALLAVPAVLLCFAAGYYYISFARLIDTRLHGERDRVLPRVFARPLELRRGQAMTDRQLVDRLNDIGYAERAHAQQPGEFEVGTGQVTIMPRAAEFKGQQVHVLFQKPVVPPARGSRRPPPKPPKPSDHVEQLLLGATVNDSLLLDAPVLTQLGGAEREKRRKVALSAIPRQMTEAVLAIEDRRFYDHPGFDPIGIAGAFFSYATGRRAQLAGASTITQQLVRNVFLPTFEGMTLESARERSPRRKALEIWVSIVLTTRATKEEILEMYVNDVPLGQRGSFAIFGVPEAARLFFGKDISNVSLAEAATIAGVIQSPSALSPFNNPERCQDRRNVVLHAMADAGFITHTEADTAAKEPLV
;
A
#
# COMPACT_ATOMS: atom_id res chain seq x y z
N MET A 1 -53.05 -3.15 69.00
CA MET A 1 -52.02 -3.67 68.11
C MET A 1 -51.86 -2.66 66.95
N THR A 2 -50.82 -1.91 67.04
CA THR A 2 -50.50 -0.77 66.18
C THR A 2 -49.67 -1.19 64.98
N LEU A 3 -50.12 -0.87 63.79
CA LEU A 3 -49.34 -1.02 62.56
C LEU A 3 -48.77 0.34 62.10
N ASN A 4 -47.44 0.47 62.21
CA ASN A 4 -46.68 1.60 61.75
C ASN A 4 -46.55 1.60 60.24
N GLY A 5 -47.02 2.64 59.57
CA GLY A 5 -46.79 2.94 58.16
C GLY A 5 -45.49 3.70 57.97
N THR A 6 -44.51 3.11 57.29
CA THR A 6 -43.27 3.81 56.90
C THR A 6 -43.52 4.59 55.60
N GLY A 7 -43.53 5.92 55.75
CA GLY A 7 -43.65 6.86 54.62
C GLY A 7 -42.38 6.91 53.77
N LEU A 8 -42.54 6.68 52.45
CA LEU A 8 -41.52 6.85 51.40
C LEU A 8 -41.31 8.38 51.12
N SER A 9 -40.24 8.92 51.70
CA SER A 9 -39.76 10.28 51.33
C SER A 9 -39.09 10.24 49.94
N ARG A 10 -39.89 10.45 48.86
CA ARG A 10 -39.36 10.67 47.52
C ARG A 10 -38.78 12.07 47.41
N SER A 11 -37.49 12.12 47.15
CA SER A 11 -36.58 13.25 46.97
C SER A 11 -37.17 14.42 46.15
N ARG A 12 -37.49 15.54 46.83
CA ARG A 12 -37.84 16.85 46.23
C ARG A 12 -36.62 17.59 45.61
N LYS A 13 -35.42 17.00 45.57
CA LYS A 13 -34.21 17.65 45.05
C LYS A 13 -34.15 17.77 43.52
N GLY A 14 -34.80 16.87 42.76
CA GLY A 14 -34.81 16.92 41.28
C GLY A 14 -35.64 18.07 40.69
N LEU A 15 -36.77 18.42 41.33
CA LEU A 15 -37.66 19.48 40.84
C LEU A 15 -37.12 20.91 41.09
N ARG A 16 -36.26 21.10 42.10
CA ARG A 16 -35.63 22.42 42.35
C ARG A 16 -34.55 22.76 41.31
N ARG A 17 -33.83 21.79 40.75
CA ARG A 17 -32.82 22.03 39.71
C ARG A 17 -33.45 22.47 38.36
N ALA A 18 -34.55 21.85 37.95
CA ALA A 18 -35.26 22.21 36.74
C ALA A 18 -35.87 23.63 36.77
N LYS A 19 -36.36 24.06 37.92
CA LYS A 19 -36.87 25.43 38.11
C LYS A 19 -35.76 26.48 38.08
N GLY A 20 -34.55 26.19 38.52
CA GLY A 20 -33.39 27.07 38.48
C GLY A 20 -32.93 27.37 37.03
N ILE A 21 -32.89 26.38 36.17
CA ILE A 21 -32.49 26.55 34.76
C ILE A 21 -33.55 27.34 33.99
N ALA A 22 -34.85 27.07 34.22
CA ALA A 22 -35.94 27.82 33.58
C ALA A 22 -36.01 29.29 34.00
N SER A 23 -35.53 29.65 35.22
CA SER A 23 -35.47 31.05 35.68
C SER A 23 -34.31 31.82 35.05
N LEU A 24 -33.15 31.15 34.76
CA LEU A 24 -32.01 31.75 34.07
C LEU A 24 -32.37 32.17 32.64
N TRP A 25 -33.21 31.40 31.97
CA TRP A 25 -33.68 31.73 30.60
C TRP A 25 -34.61 32.98 30.55
N ARG A 26 -35.08 33.47 31.66
CA ARG A 26 -35.89 34.73 31.74
C ARG A 26 -35.02 35.98 31.71
N LEU A 27 -33.73 35.87 31.98
CA LEU A 27 -32.80 37.00 31.94
C LEU A 27 -32.48 37.35 30.49
N LYS A 28 -32.72 38.59 30.07
CA LYS A 28 -32.50 39.07 28.68
C LYS A 28 -31.08 38.77 28.18
N TRP A 29 -30.08 38.96 29.04
CA TRP A 29 -28.68 38.69 28.67
C TRP A 29 -28.39 37.20 28.43
N VAL A 30 -29.03 36.28 29.15
CA VAL A 30 -28.87 34.81 28.90
C VAL A 30 -29.50 34.42 27.56
N ARG A 31 -30.60 35.05 27.16
CA ARG A 31 -31.19 34.83 25.83
C ARG A 31 -30.31 35.37 24.71
N VAL A 32 -29.75 36.57 24.92
CA VAL A 32 -28.86 37.22 23.94
C VAL A 32 -27.56 36.42 23.80
N THR A 33 -26.90 36.03 24.90
CA THR A 33 -25.70 35.21 24.84
C THR A 33 -25.99 33.81 24.33
N GLY A 34 -27.12 33.23 24.68
CA GLY A 34 -27.57 31.93 24.12
C GLY A 34 -27.79 32.00 22.61
N ALA A 35 -28.43 33.07 22.10
CA ALA A 35 -28.60 33.27 20.66
C ALA A 35 -27.27 33.54 19.95
N LEU A 36 -26.37 34.34 20.53
CA LEU A 36 -25.04 34.64 20.04
C LEU A 36 -24.16 33.36 19.91
N LEU A 37 -24.37 32.38 20.77
CA LEU A 37 -23.68 31.10 20.70
C LEU A 37 -24.41 30.07 19.81
N ALA A 38 -25.74 30.09 19.80
CA ALA A 38 -26.56 29.16 19.03
C ALA A 38 -26.43 29.39 17.51
N VAL A 39 -26.43 30.64 17.06
CA VAL A 39 -26.32 31.00 15.64
C VAL A 39 -24.98 30.46 15.04
N PRO A 40 -23.80 30.74 15.60
CA PRO A 40 -22.56 30.17 15.11
C PRO A 40 -22.55 28.63 15.19
N ALA A 41 -23.11 28.04 16.25
CA ALA A 41 -23.21 26.58 16.38
C ALA A 41 -24.06 25.96 15.25
N VAL A 42 -25.21 26.55 14.95
CA VAL A 42 -26.07 26.11 13.84
C VAL A 42 -25.36 26.26 12.49
N LEU A 43 -24.71 27.42 12.26
CA LEU A 43 -23.92 27.63 11.03
C LEU A 43 -22.78 26.62 10.91
N LEU A 44 -22.10 26.32 12.01
CA LEU A 44 -21.05 25.29 12.05
C LEU A 44 -21.62 23.89 11.72
N CYS A 45 -22.79 23.55 12.25
CA CYS A 45 -23.48 22.28 11.92
C CYS A 45 -23.85 22.20 10.43
N PHE A 46 -24.38 23.30 9.86
CA PHE A 46 -24.67 23.34 8.42
C PHE A 46 -23.41 23.22 7.58
N ALA A 47 -22.34 23.93 7.92
CA ALA A 47 -21.05 23.82 7.24
C ALA A 47 -20.50 22.41 7.34
N ALA A 48 -20.51 21.81 8.54
CA ALA A 48 -20.07 20.43 8.74
C ALA A 48 -20.90 19.43 7.92
N GLY A 49 -22.24 19.59 7.89
CA GLY A 49 -23.13 18.77 7.06
C GLY A 49 -22.85 18.92 5.57
N TYR A 50 -22.66 20.14 5.09
CA TYR A 50 -22.30 20.41 3.70
C TYR A 50 -20.99 19.74 3.32
N TYR A 51 -19.94 19.93 4.11
CA TYR A 51 -18.65 19.30 3.87
C TYR A 51 -18.71 17.78 3.99
N TYR A 52 -19.51 17.25 4.94
CA TYR A 52 -19.72 15.80 5.02
C TYR A 52 -20.31 15.24 3.73
N ILE A 53 -21.40 15.84 3.23
CA ILE A 53 -22.07 15.39 2.00
C ILE A 53 -21.13 15.52 0.79
N SER A 54 -20.42 16.63 0.67
CA SER A 54 -19.48 16.89 -0.43
C SER A 54 -18.35 15.86 -0.46
N PHE A 55 -17.72 15.60 0.68
CA PHE A 55 -16.66 14.61 0.78
C PHE A 55 -17.17 13.18 0.66
N ALA A 56 -18.34 12.87 1.20
CA ALA A 56 -18.96 11.55 1.04
C ALA A 56 -19.18 11.22 -0.44
N ARG A 57 -19.73 12.16 -1.22
CA ARG A 57 -19.90 12.00 -2.67
C ARG A 57 -18.57 11.81 -3.40
N LEU A 58 -17.57 12.61 -3.06
CA LEU A 58 -16.23 12.49 -3.64
C LEU A 58 -15.61 11.10 -3.36
N ILE A 59 -15.73 10.64 -2.11
CA ILE A 59 -15.25 9.34 -1.68
C ILE A 59 -15.99 8.23 -2.42
N ASP A 60 -17.33 8.28 -2.46
CA ASP A 60 -18.15 7.28 -3.14
C ASP A 60 -17.82 7.21 -4.64
N THR A 61 -17.59 8.34 -5.30
CA THR A 61 -17.16 8.40 -6.70
C THR A 61 -15.80 7.73 -6.89
N ARG A 62 -14.85 7.93 -5.96
CA ARG A 62 -13.52 7.30 -6.03
C ARG A 62 -13.56 5.81 -5.69
N LEU A 63 -14.35 5.41 -4.70
CA LEU A 63 -14.47 4.00 -4.30
C LEU A 63 -15.16 3.14 -5.37
N HIS A 64 -16.22 3.68 -5.99
CA HIS A 64 -17.10 2.91 -6.87
C HIS A 64 -17.06 3.36 -8.33
N GLY A 65 -16.78 4.64 -8.62
CA GLY A 65 -16.85 5.22 -9.97
C GLY A 65 -15.60 5.06 -10.82
N GLU A 66 -14.41 4.93 -10.23
CA GLU A 66 -13.16 4.77 -10.98
C GLU A 66 -12.78 3.31 -11.27
N ARG A 67 -13.42 2.34 -10.60
CA ARG A 67 -13.21 0.92 -10.87
C ARG A 67 -13.63 0.52 -12.28
N ASP A 68 -14.58 1.24 -12.89
CA ASP A 68 -15.15 0.92 -14.20
C ASP A 68 -14.57 1.73 -15.37
N ARG A 69 -13.73 2.73 -15.12
CA ARG A 69 -13.07 3.45 -16.20
C ARG A 69 -11.84 2.70 -16.67
N VAL A 70 -12.01 1.86 -17.68
CA VAL A 70 -10.89 1.31 -18.42
C VAL A 70 -10.23 2.47 -19.16
N LEU A 71 -9.15 3.03 -18.59
CA LEU A 71 -8.37 4.06 -19.27
C LEU A 71 -7.83 3.48 -20.59
N PRO A 72 -7.89 4.23 -21.70
CA PRO A 72 -7.28 3.81 -22.96
C PRO A 72 -5.81 3.46 -22.72
N ARG A 73 -5.40 2.25 -23.14
CA ARG A 73 -4.04 1.76 -22.99
C ARG A 73 -3.38 1.70 -24.35
N VAL A 74 -2.18 2.23 -24.45
CA VAL A 74 -1.32 2.05 -25.61
C VAL A 74 -0.40 0.88 -25.33
N PHE A 75 -0.46 -0.13 -26.15
CA PHE A 75 0.39 -1.32 -26.05
C PHE A 75 1.60 -1.17 -27.00
N ALA A 76 2.75 -1.67 -26.56
CA ALA A 76 3.88 -1.90 -27.45
C ALA A 76 3.60 -3.09 -28.38
N ARG A 77 4.57 -3.42 -29.21
CA ARG A 77 4.54 -4.70 -29.95
C ARG A 77 4.58 -5.87 -28.96
N PRO A 78 3.85 -6.96 -29.23
CA PRO A 78 3.97 -8.19 -28.45
C PRO A 78 5.43 -8.61 -28.32
N LEU A 79 5.78 -9.19 -27.18
CA LEU A 79 7.12 -9.73 -26.97
C LEU A 79 7.30 -10.98 -27.83
N GLU A 80 8.07 -10.84 -28.90
CA GLU A 80 8.43 -11.98 -29.73
C GLU A 80 9.69 -12.63 -29.17
N LEU A 81 9.58 -13.91 -28.86
CA LEU A 81 10.71 -14.77 -28.49
C LEU A 81 11.05 -15.64 -29.68
N ARG A 82 12.32 -15.65 -30.08
CA ARG A 82 12.84 -16.47 -31.19
C ARG A 82 13.98 -17.34 -30.71
N ARG A 83 14.03 -18.56 -31.23
CA ARG A 83 15.19 -19.43 -31.06
C ARG A 83 16.43 -18.78 -31.69
N GLY A 84 17.57 -18.82 -30.99
CA GLY A 84 18.80 -18.13 -31.37
C GLY A 84 18.82 -16.63 -31.11
N GLN A 85 17.77 -16.06 -30.53
CA GLN A 85 17.71 -14.64 -30.20
C GLN A 85 18.75 -14.29 -29.12
N ALA A 86 19.55 -13.26 -29.36
CA ALA A 86 20.49 -12.71 -28.37
C ALA A 86 19.69 -12.10 -27.21
N MET A 87 19.55 -12.84 -26.12
CA MET A 87 18.85 -12.49 -24.90
C MET A 87 19.31 -13.39 -23.76
N THR A 88 19.63 -12.82 -22.61
CA THR A 88 19.93 -13.58 -21.40
C THR A 88 18.65 -13.91 -20.65
N ASP A 89 18.71 -14.90 -19.75
CA ASP A 89 17.61 -15.24 -18.83
C ASP A 89 17.17 -14.02 -18.01
N ARG A 90 18.12 -13.22 -17.51
CA ARG A 90 17.85 -12.00 -16.77
C ARG A 90 17.09 -10.94 -17.60
N GLN A 91 17.50 -10.75 -18.87
CA GLN A 91 16.80 -9.84 -19.77
C GLN A 91 15.37 -10.31 -20.06
N LEU A 92 15.14 -11.63 -20.17
CA LEU A 92 13.79 -12.18 -20.31
C LEU A 92 12.96 -11.91 -19.04
N VAL A 93 13.51 -12.15 -17.86
CA VAL A 93 12.86 -11.84 -16.57
C VAL A 93 12.47 -10.36 -16.49
N ASP A 94 13.38 -9.46 -16.86
CA ASP A 94 13.07 -8.03 -16.90
C ASP A 94 11.91 -7.72 -17.86
N ARG A 95 11.88 -8.36 -19.03
CA ARG A 95 10.79 -8.20 -20.01
C ARG A 95 9.47 -8.74 -19.51
N LEU A 96 9.46 -9.92 -18.86
CA LEU A 96 8.27 -10.51 -18.26
C LEU A 96 7.70 -9.63 -17.16
N ASN A 97 8.58 -9.08 -16.33
CA ASN A 97 8.21 -8.10 -15.34
C ASN A 97 7.60 -6.83 -15.98
N ASP A 98 8.15 -6.36 -17.12
CA ASP A 98 7.63 -5.20 -17.85
C ASP A 98 6.22 -5.39 -18.39
N ILE A 99 5.89 -6.60 -18.83
CA ILE A 99 4.53 -6.94 -19.27
C ILE A 99 3.63 -7.41 -18.15
N GLY A 100 4.13 -7.35 -16.91
CA GLY A 100 3.32 -7.58 -15.71
C GLY A 100 3.11 -9.04 -15.35
N TYR A 101 4.01 -9.91 -15.74
CA TYR A 101 4.03 -11.29 -15.23
C TYR A 101 4.59 -11.31 -13.80
N ALA A 102 4.14 -12.28 -12.99
CA ALA A 102 4.55 -12.49 -11.62
C ALA A 102 5.51 -13.66 -11.50
N GLU A 103 6.68 -13.46 -10.84
CA GLU A 103 7.57 -14.55 -10.49
C GLU A 103 6.96 -15.43 -9.40
N ARG A 104 7.03 -16.76 -9.58
CA ARG A 104 6.55 -17.77 -8.63
C ARG A 104 7.55 -18.90 -8.51
N ALA A 105 7.52 -19.58 -7.37
CA ALA A 105 8.29 -20.83 -7.22
C ALA A 105 7.85 -21.91 -8.22
N HIS A 106 6.55 -21.91 -8.60
CA HIS A 106 5.97 -22.74 -9.65
C HIS A 106 4.92 -21.93 -10.40
N ALA A 107 5.13 -21.74 -11.71
CA ALA A 107 4.19 -21.04 -12.58
C ALA A 107 3.00 -21.94 -12.92
N GLN A 108 1.84 -21.67 -12.35
CA GLN A 108 0.62 -22.47 -12.53
C GLN A 108 -0.55 -21.67 -13.15
N GLN A 109 -0.57 -20.36 -12.93
CA GLN A 109 -1.67 -19.50 -13.40
C GLN A 109 -1.22 -18.59 -14.56
N PRO A 110 -2.14 -18.24 -15.48
CA PRO A 110 -1.83 -17.31 -16.56
C PRO A 110 -1.26 -15.98 -16.03
N GLY A 111 -0.12 -15.57 -16.57
CA GLY A 111 0.60 -14.37 -16.12
C GLY A 111 1.63 -14.61 -15.04
N GLU A 112 1.99 -15.86 -14.78
CA GLU A 112 3.08 -16.24 -13.89
C GLU A 112 4.28 -16.76 -14.67
N PHE A 113 5.48 -16.66 -14.06
CA PHE A 113 6.69 -17.29 -14.55
C PHE A 113 7.54 -17.82 -13.39
N GLU A 114 8.36 -18.82 -13.69
CA GLU A 114 9.30 -19.46 -12.77
C GLU A 114 10.70 -19.36 -13.35
N VAL A 115 11.67 -19.02 -12.51
CA VAL A 115 13.10 -18.97 -12.90
C VAL A 115 13.81 -20.19 -12.37
N GLY A 116 14.28 -21.05 -13.29
CA GLY A 116 15.09 -22.21 -12.99
C GLY A 116 16.54 -22.03 -13.46
N THR A 117 17.39 -23.02 -13.18
CA THR A 117 18.80 -22.97 -13.61
C THR A 117 18.90 -23.09 -15.14
N GLY A 118 19.17 -21.94 -15.81
CA GLY A 118 19.30 -21.86 -17.28
C GLY A 118 17.99 -22.04 -18.05
N GLN A 119 16.85 -21.83 -17.38
CA GLN A 119 15.54 -21.96 -18.00
C GLN A 119 14.57 -20.97 -17.31
N VAL A 120 13.64 -20.43 -18.11
CA VAL A 120 12.50 -19.66 -17.61
C VAL A 120 11.22 -20.34 -18.10
N THR A 121 10.34 -20.70 -17.17
CA THR A 121 9.03 -21.28 -17.48
C THR A 121 7.98 -20.20 -17.36
N ILE A 122 7.15 -20.01 -18.38
CA ILE A 122 6.16 -18.95 -18.46
C ILE A 122 4.78 -19.56 -18.65
N MET A 123 3.78 -19.06 -17.94
CA MET A 123 2.37 -19.37 -18.15
C MET A 123 1.70 -18.20 -18.88
N PRO A 124 1.54 -18.25 -20.21
CA PRO A 124 1.01 -17.15 -20.99
C PRO A 124 -0.45 -16.85 -20.66
N ARG A 125 -0.86 -15.56 -20.79
CA ARG A 125 -2.25 -15.13 -20.60
C ARG A 125 -3.11 -15.36 -21.83
N ALA A 126 -2.49 -15.36 -23.02
CA ALA A 126 -3.23 -15.43 -24.27
C ALA A 126 -3.90 -16.79 -24.44
N ALA A 127 -5.18 -16.76 -24.82
CA ALA A 127 -6.01 -17.97 -24.96
C ALA A 127 -5.48 -18.95 -26.03
N GLU A 128 -4.66 -18.48 -26.98
CA GLU A 128 -4.03 -19.30 -28.04
C GLU A 128 -3.10 -20.37 -27.47
N PHE A 129 -2.51 -20.13 -26.29
CA PHE A 129 -1.64 -21.09 -25.61
C PHE A 129 -2.40 -22.21 -24.89
N LYS A 130 -3.74 -22.13 -24.79
CA LYS A 130 -4.63 -23.16 -24.21
C LYS A 130 -4.19 -23.63 -22.80
N GLY A 131 -3.57 -22.75 -22.02
CA GLY A 131 -3.06 -23.09 -20.68
C GLY A 131 -1.76 -23.93 -20.70
N GLN A 132 -1.06 -23.99 -21.81
CA GLN A 132 0.23 -24.68 -21.89
C GLN A 132 1.36 -23.76 -21.42
N GLN A 133 2.34 -24.34 -20.73
CA GLN A 133 3.55 -23.65 -20.31
C GLN A 133 4.52 -23.45 -21.49
N VAL A 134 5.16 -22.30 -21.52
CA VAL A 134 6.27 -21.99 -22.41
C VAL A 134 7.56 -22.13 -21.63
N HIS A 135 8.46 -23.01 -22.07
CA HIS A 135 9.79 -23.16 -21.50
C HIS A 135 10.82 -22.51 -22.42
N VAL A 136 11.54 -21.54 -21.91
CA VAL A 136 12.64 -20.85 -22.59
C VAL A 136 13.94 -21.38 -22.03
N LEU A 137 14.72 -22.06 -22.81
CA LEU A 137 15.98 -22.68 -22.39
C LEU A 137 17.18 -21.84 -22.86
N PHE A 138 18.01 -21.48 -21.90
CA PHE A 138 19.29 -20.77 -22.09
C PHE A 138 20.51 -21.69 -21.95
N GLN A 139 20.28 -23.00 -21.92
CA GLN A 139 21.32 -24.01 -21.86
C GLN A 139 21.06 -25.07 -22.92
N LYS A 140 22.14 -25.55 -23.55
CA LYS A 140 22.02 -26.71 -24.44
C LYS A 140 21.54 -27.93 -23.65
N PRO A 141 20.53 -28.66 -24.14
CA PRO A 141 20.05 -29.84 -23.46
C PRO A 141 21.20 -30.84 -23.27
N VAL A 142 21.44 -31.21 -22.02
CA VAL A 142 22.42 -32.27 -21.71
C VAL A 142 21.83 -33.60 -22.10
N VAL A 143 22.37 -34.21 -23.16
CA VAL A 143 22.00 -35.58 -23.53
C VAL A 143 22.57 -36.51 -22.45
N PRO A 144 21.72 -37.24 -21.71
CA PRO A 144 22.24 -38.16 -20.70
C PRO A 144 23.09 -39.24 -21.38
N PRO A 145 24.23 -39.65 -20.79
CA PRO A 145 25.08 -40.69 -21.34
C PRO A 145 24.26 -41.98 -21.46
N ALA A 146 24.48 -42.71 -22.55
CA ALA A 146 23.83 -44.01 -22.81
C ALA A 146 23.97 -44.91 -21.57
N ARG A 147 22.90 -45.63 -21.21
CA ARG A 147 22.90 -46.59 -20.09
C ARG A 147 24.08 -47.56 -20.23
N GLY A 148 25.00 -47.54 -19.24
CA GLY A 148 26.20 -48.36 -19.23
C GLY A 148 27.53 -47.62 -19.42
N SER A 149 27.52 -46.33 -19.70
CA SER A 149 28.75 -45.52 -19.81
C SER A 149 29.37 -45.26 -18.41
N ARG A 150 30.64 -45.62 -18.24
CA ARG A 150 31.45 -45.34 -17.03
C ARG A 150 31.97 -43.88 -16.97
N ARG A 151 31.49 -42.97 -17.86
CA ARG A 151 31.90 -41.58 -17.84
C ARG A 151 31.16 -40.83 -16.74
N PRO A 152 31.85 -39.96 -15.95
CA PRO A 152 31.19 -39.12 -14.98
C PRO A 152 30.18 -38.21 -15.70
N PRO A 153 29.06 -37.80 -15.03
CA PRO A 153 28.08 -36.92 -15.63
C PRO A 153 28.76 -35.62 -16.08
N PRO A 154 28.44 -35.12 -17.29
CA PRO A 154 28.99 -33.86 -17.77
C PRO A 154 28.63 -32.73 -16.81
N LYS A 155 29.58 -31.81 -16.56
CA LYS A 155 29.29 -30.59 -15.79
C LYS A 155 28.14 -29.85 -16.48
N PRO A 156 27.21 -29.25 -15.70
CA PRO A 156 26.14 -28.46 -16.29
C PRO A 156 26.75 -27.33 -17.15
N PRO A 157 26.29 -27.15 -18.39
CA PRO A 157 26.77 -26.09 -19.26
C PRO A 157 26.48 -24.72 -18.63
N LYS A 158 27.34 -23.74 -18.88
CA LYS A 158 27.06 -22.34 -18.46
C LYS A 158 25.84 -21.83 -19.22
N PRO A 159 25.00 -20.98 -18.61
CA PRO A 159 23.91 -20.31 -19.33
C PRO A 159 24.47 -19.59 -20.56
N SER A 160 23.77 -19.69 -21.69
CA SER A 160 24.12 -18.96 -22.90
C SER A 160 23.56 -17.54 -22.88
N ASP A 161 24.13 -16.68 -23.68
CA ASP A 161 23.66 -15.29 -23.92
C ASP A 161 22.57 -15.20 -24.98
N HIS A 162 22.02 -16.36 -25.38
CA HIS A 162 20.94 -16.46 -26.37
C HIS A 162 19.96 -17.56 -26.02
N VAL A 163 18.76 -17.50 -26.60
CA VAL A 163 17.71 -18.52 -26.45
C VAL A 163 18.10 -19.79 -27.24
N GLU A 164 18.40 -20.85 -26.54
CA GLU A 164 18.78 -22.14 -27.17
C GLU A 164 17.56 -22.90 -27.70
N GLN A 165 16.49 -22.96 -26.93
CA GLN A 165 15.24 -23.62 -27.32
C GLN A 165 14.02 -22.93 -26.75
N LEU A 166 12.93 -22.98 -27.52
CA LEU A 166 11.58 -22.56 -27.10
C LEU A 166 10.66 -23.79 -27.19
N LEU A 167 10.00 -24.11 -26.07
CA LEU A 167 9.07 -25.22 -25.99
C LEU A 167 7.70 -24.73 -25.61
N LEU A 168 6.66 -25.14 -26.30
CA LEU A 168 5.28 -25.01 -25.91
C LEU A 168 4.75 -26.37 -25.47
N GLY A 169 4.62 -26.56 -24.15
CA GLY A 169 4.46 -27.91 -23.61
C GLY A 169 5.65 -28.82 -23.99
N ALA A 170 5.41 -29.85 -24.80
CA ALA A 170 6.44 -30.76 -25.31
C ALA A 170 6.92 -30.42 -26.74
N THR A 171 6.36 -29.38 -27.38
CA THR A 171 6.65 -29.09 -28.81
C THR A 171 7.69 -28.00 -28.92
N VAL A 172 8.73 -28.23 -29.73
CA VAL A 172 9.75 -27.21 -30.05
C VAL A 172 9.17 -26.21 -31.04
N ASN A 173 9.32 -24.94 -30.76
CA ASN A 173 8.89 -23.83 -31.63
C ASN A 173 10.08 -22.95 -31.98
N ASP A 174 10.07 -22.35 -33.16
CA ASP A 174 11.10 -21.39 -33.58
C ASP A 174 10.81 -19.98 -33.13
N SER A 175 9.54 -19.62 -32.95
CA SER A 175 9.11 -18.34 -32.42
C SER A 175 7.79 -18.44 -31.64
N LEU A 176 7.62 -17.59 -30.65
CA LEU A 176 6.40 -17.43 -29.85
C LEU A 176 6.16 -15.94 -29.59
N LEU A 177 4.88 -15.52 -29.67
CA LEU A 177 4.45 -14.16 -29.37
C LEU A 177 3.79 -14.14 -27.99
N LEU A 178 4.41 -13.44 -27.04
CA LEU A 178 3.81 -13.18 -25.72
C LEU A 178 3.07 -11.85 -25.72
N ASP A 179 2.37 -11.59 -24.63
CA ASP A 179 1.58 -10.37 -24.43
C ASP A 179 2.38 -9.09 -24.72
N ALA A 180 1.68 -8.07 -25.19
CA ALA A 180 2.25 -6.75 -25.43
C ALA A 180 2.38 -5.95 -24.12
N PRO A 181 3.55 -5.34 -23.83
CA PRO A 181 3.67 -4.45 -22.66
C PRO A 181 2.82 -3.19 -22.85
N VAL A 182 2.22 -2.72 -21.77
CA VAL A 182 1.53 -1.43 -21.74
C VAL A 182 2.57 -0.31 -21.76
N LEU A 183 2.59 0.49 -22.82
CA LEU A 183 3.51 1.62 -22.95
C LEU A 183 3.07 2.81 -22.11
N THR A 184 1.76 3.12 -22.12
CA THR A 184 1.20 4.23 -21.36
C THR A 184 -0.30 4.06 -21.21
N GLN A 185 -0.85 4.69 -20.17
CA GLN A 185 -2.28 4.90 -20.02
C GLN A 185 -2.58 6.36 -20.39
N LEU A 186 -3.44 6.57 -21.39
CA LEU A 186 -3.85 7.91 -21.82
C LEU A 186 -4.82 8.47 -20.77
N GLY A 187 -4.39 9.48 -20.03
CA GLY A 187 -5.25 10.18 -19.06
C GLY A 187 -4.60 10.59 -17.73
N GLY A 188 -3.32 10.30 -17.52
CA GLY A 188 -2.57 10.82 -16.35
C GLY A 188 -1.62 11.95 -16.75
N ALA A 189 -1.67 13.07 -16.03
CA ALA A 189 -0.79 14.23 -16.27
C ALA A 189 0.69 13.96 -15.92
N GLU A 190 0.98 12.85 -15.23
CA GLU A 190 2.33 12.48 -14.79
C GLU A 190 2.65 11.05 -15.26
N ARG A 191 3.93 10.80 -15.55
CA ARG A 191 4.47 9.47 -15.85
C ARG A 191 4.51 8.62 -14.57
N GLU A 192 3.35 8.15 -14.13
CA GLU A 192 3.20 7.35 -12.93
C GLU A 192 3.25 5.86 -13.27
N LYS A 193 4.06 5.11 -12.53
CA LYS A 193 4.01 3.66 -12.53
C LYS A 193 3.18 3.19 -11.35
N ARG A 194 2.02 2.59 -11.63
CA ARG A 194 1.09 2.04 -10.64
C ARG A 194 0.68 0.64 -11.03
N ARG A 195 0.80 -0.29 -10.12
CA ARG A 195 0.23 -1.63 -10.24
C ARG A 195 -0.73 -1.84 -9.08
N LYS A 196 -2.03 -1.87 -9.34
CA LYS A 196 -3.02 -2.16 -8.31
C LYS A 196 -3.19 -3.66 -8.16
N VAL A 197 -3.11 -4.15 -6.93
CA VAL A 197 -3.35 -5.53 -6.55
C VAL A 197 -4.37 -5.57 -5.40
N ALA A 198 -5.15 -6.64 -5.31
CA ALA A 198 -6.05 -6.84 -4.19
C ALA A 198 -5.23 -7.02 -2.90
N LEU A 199 -5.75 -6.57 -1.76
CA LEU A 199 -5.09 -6.72 -0.45
C LEU A 199 -4.74 -8.18 -0.14
N SER A 200 -5.59 -9.12 -0.58
CA SER A 200 -5.37 -10.57 -0.44
C SER A 200 -4.16 -11.11 -1.21
N ALA A 201 -3.69 -10.39 -2.22
CA ALA A 201 -2.49 -10.75 -2.98
C ALA A 201 -1.20 -10.17 -2.39
N ILE A 202 -1.31 -9.30 -1.37
CA ILE A 202 -0.17 -8.70 -0.67
C ILE A 202 0.19 -9.60 0.51
N PRO A 203 1.44 -10.04 0.67
CA PRO A 203 1.86 -10.85 1.80
C PRO A 203 1.58 -10.18 3.13
N ARG A 204 1.17 -10.97 4.12
CA ARG A 204 0.87 -10.48 5.46
C ARG A 204 2.03 -9.70 6.08
N GLN A 205 3.26 -10.18 5.91
CA GLN A 205 4.47 -9.49 6.37
C GLN A 205 4.63 -8.08 5.80
N MET A 206 4.15 -7.81 4.57
CA MET A 206 4.21 -6.47 3.98
C MET A 206 3.19 -5.53 4.63
N THR A 207 1.96 -5.98 4.81
CA THR A 207 0.92 -5.19 5.49
C THR A 207 1.27 -4.93 6.95
N GLU A 208 1.80 -5.93 7.66
CA GLU A 208 2.25 -5.80 9.04
C GLU A 208 3.45 -4.85 9.19
N ALA A 209 4.40 -4.85 8.24
CA ALA A 209 5.51 -3.89 8.24
C ALA A 209 5.02 -2.45 8.12
N VAL A 210 4.05 -2.21 7.22
CA VAL A 210 3.41 -0.90 7.07
C VAL A 210 2.66 -0.50 8.34
N LEU A 211 1.83 -1.38 8.89
CA LEU A 211 1.06 -1.13 10.11
C LEU A 211 1.98 -0.84 11.30
N ALA A 212 3.04 -1.63 11.48
CA ALA A 212 3.95 -1.48 12.61
C ALA A 212 4.63 -0.11 12.67
N ILE A 213 5.01 0.42 11.50
CA ILE A 213 5.82 1.64 11.44
C ILE A 213 4.99 2.91 11.22
N GLU A 214 3.88 2.82 10.50
CA GLU A 214 3.05 3.98 10.14
C GLU A 214 1.85 4.16 11.07
N ASP A 215 1.18 3.07 11.47
CA ASP A 215 -0.07 3.17 12.24
C ASP A 215 -0.39 1.86 12.99
N ARG A 216 0.32 1.60 14.08
CA ARG A 216 0.18 0.36 14.85
C ARG A 216 -1.25 0.07 15.34
N ARG A 217 -2.05 1.13 15.56
CA ARG A 217 -3.44 1.04 16.03
C ARG A 217 -4.46 1.33 14.93
N PHE A 218 -4.10 1.09 13.69
CA PHE A 218 -4.93 1.37 12.52
C PHE A 218 -6.37 0.85 12.65
N TYR A 219 -6.54 -0.34 13.19
CA TYR A 219 -7.85 -0.97 13.36
C TYR A 219 -8.67 -0.41 14.53
N ASP A 220 -8.03 0.29 15.48
CA ASP A 220 -8.66 0.70 16.75
C ASP A 220 -9.25 2.11 16.74
N HIS A 221 -8.93 2.93 15.72
CA HIS A 221 -9.34 4.34 15.70
C HIS A 221 -10.18 4.71 14.47
N PRO A 222 -11.05 5.76 14.55
CA PRO A 222 -11.96 6.17 13.48
C PRO A 222 -11.29 7.12 12.45
N GLY A 223 -10.14 6.74 11.88
CA GLY A 223 -9.43 7.53 10.86
C GLY A 223 -8.39 8.51 11.41
N PHE A 224 -8.44 8.90 12.66
CA PHE A 224 -7.39 9.62 13.40
C PHE A 224 -7.18 8.98 14.77
N ASP A 225 -5.97 9.06 15.29
CA ASP A 225 -5.59 8.43 16.55
C ASP A 225 -5.40 9.46 17.67
N PRO A 226 -6.42 9.74 18.50
CA PRO A 226 -6.32 10.73 19.58
C PRO A 226 -5.33 10.31 20.66
N ILE A 227 -5.20 9.00 20.93
CA ILE A 227 -4.28 8.48 21.94
C ILE A 227 -2.84 8.60 21.45
N GLY A 228 -2.58 8.29 20.17
CA GLY A 228 -1.27 8.49 19.53
C GLY A 228 -0.86 9.95 19.49
N ILE A 229 -1.78 10.86 19.20
CA ILE A 229 -1.54 12.31 19.23
C ILE A 229 -1.18 12.74 20.66
N ALA A 230 -1.94 12.32 21.66
CA ALA A 230 -1.68 12.64 23.07
C ALA A 230 -0.32 12.07 23.54
N GLY A 231 0.01 10.83 23.15
CA GLY A 231 1.29 10.20 23.46
C GLY A 231 2.47 10.90 22.79
N ALA A 232 2.33 11.30 21.52
CA ALA A 232 3.34 12.06 20.79
C ALA A 232 3.57 13.44 21.44
N PHE A 233 2.49 14.13 21.82
CA PHE A 233 2.56 15.41 22.53
C PHE A 233 3.25 15.28 23.88
N PHE A 234 2.90 14.26 24.68
CA PHE A 234 3.54 13.98 25.96
C PHE A 234 5.05 13.68 25.80
N SER A 235 5.42 12.88 24.82
CA SER A 235 6.82 12.55 24.52
C SER A 235 7.62 13.79 24.07
N TYR A 236 6.99 14.69 23.32
CA TYR A 236 7.58 15.98 22.94
C TYR A 236 7.74 16.90 24.15
N ALA A 237 6.68 17.06 24.94
CA ALA A 237 6.67 17.94 26.13
C ALA A 237 7.66 17.48 27.21
N THR A 238 7.95 16.17 27.31
CA THR A 238 8.92 15.58 28.26
C THR A 238 10.36 15.52 27.68
N GLY A 239 10.60 16.04 26.49
CA GLY A 239 11.91 16.04 25.84
C GLY A 239 12.40 14.66 25.37
N ARG A 240 11.55 13.63 25.42
CA ARG A 240 11.88 12.28 24.96
C ARG A 240 11.97 12.20 23.41
N ARG A 241 11.32 13.11 22.71
CA ARG A 241 11.39 13.25 21.24
C ARG A 241 11.66 14.69 20.87
N ALA A 242 12.57 14.91 19.95
CA ALA A 242 12.93 16.25 19.45
C ALA A 242 11.85 16.87 18.52
N GLN A 243 10.93 16.05 18.00
CA GLN A 243 9.87 16.50 17.07
C GLN A 243 8.58 15.75 17.30
N LEU A 244 7.45 16.43 17.04
CA LEU A 244 6.09 15.84 16.99
C LEU A 244 5.91 14.98 15.71
N ALA A 245 6.79 14.01 15.49
CA ALA A 245 6.74 13.12 14.34
C ALA A 245 6.01 11.81 14.66
N GLY A 246 5.24 11.28 13.71
CA GLY A 246 4.59 9.97 13.80
C GLY A 246 3.16 9.97 14.36
N ALA A 247 2.47 11.13 14.35
CA ALA A 247 1.08 11.22 14.83
C ALA A 247 0.02 11.16 13.70
N SER A 248 0.42 11.01 12.44
CA SER A 248 -0.52 10.90 11.31
C SER A 248 -0.81 9.44 11.00
N THR A 249 -2.09 9.09 10.93
CA THR A 249 -2.55 7.73 10.62
C THR A 249 -2.45 7.40 9.14
N ILE A 250 -2.52 6.10 8.79
CA ILE A 250 -2.62 5.62 7.39
C ILE A 250 -3.80 6.30 6.67
N THR A 251 -4.97 6.39 7.33
CA THR A 251 -6.14 7.04 6.74
C THR A 251 -5.88 8.51 6.41
N GLN A 252 -5.20 9.25 7.30
CA GLN A 252 -4.83 10.65 7.07
C GLN A 252 -3.82 10.81 5.93
N GLN A 253 -2.86 9.91 5.83
CA GLN A 253 -1.90 9.91 4.75
C GLN A 253 -2.57 9.60 3.40
N LEU A 254 -3.49 8.63 3.36
CA LEU A 254 -4.28 8.32 2.18
C LEU A 254 -5.14 9.52 1.75
N VAL A 255 -5.84 10.15 2.69
CA VAL A 255 -6.63 11.36 2.42
C VAL A 255 -5.76 12.46 1.84
N ARG A 256 -4.61 12.75 2.43
CA ARG A 256 -3.69 13.78 1.95
C ARG A 256 -3.17 13.53 0.55
N ASN A 257 -2.85 12.28 0.23
CA ASN A 257 -2.18 11.94 -1.03
C ASN A 257 -3.17 11.69 -2.18
N VAL A 258 -4.38 11.20 -1.89
CA VAL A 258 -5.33 10.71 -2.90
C VAL A 258 -6.59 11.57 -2.99
N PHE A 259 -7.19 11.94 -1.85
CA PHE A 259 -8.50 12.60 -1.84
C PHE A 259 -8.40 14.13 -1.85
N LEU A 260 -7.53 14.73 -1.04
CA LEU A 260 -7.42 16.20 -0.99
C LEU A 260 -7.00 16.84 -2.32
N PRO A 261 -6.07 16.27 -3.11
CA PRO A 261 -5.70 16.86 -4.41
C PRO A 261 -6.82 16.87 -5.45
N THR A 262 -7.89 16.11 -5.24
CA THR A 262 -9.06 16.05 -6.14
C THR A 262 -10.20 16.95 -5.73
N PHE A 263 -10.07 17.62 -4.58
CA PHE A 263 -11.09 18.55 -4.10
C PHE A 263 -10.98 19.90 -4.82
N GLU A 264 -12.13 20.47 -5.23
CA GLU A 264 -12.17 21.74 -5.95
C GLU A 264 -11.39 22.85 -5.21
N GLY A 265 -10.49 23.50 -5.94
CA GLY A 265 -9.63 24.56 -5.41
C GLY A 265 -8.39 24.07 -4.66
N MET A 266 -8.13 22.76 -4.57
CA MET A 266 -6.87 22.21 -4.05
C MET A 266 -5.97 21.68 -5.15
N THR A 267 -4.70 22.10 -5.12
CA THR A 267 -3.64 21.50 -5.93
C THR A 267 -2.86 20.46 -5.12
N LEU A 268 -2.08 19.60 -5.77
CA LEU A 268 -1.14 18.69 -5.10
C LEU A 268 -0.18 19.42 -4.16
N GLU A 269 0.24 20.61 -4.53
CA GLU A 269 1.13 21.44 -3.73
C GLU A 269 0.43 21.95 -2.47
N SER A 270 -0.78 22.52 -2.59
CA SER A 270 -1.56 22.98 -1.44
C SER A 270 -2.01 21.85 -0.51
N ALA A 271 -2.27 20.66 -1.05
CA ALA A 271 -2.57 19.46 -0.25
C ALA A 271 -1.36 18.96 0.57
N ARG A 272 -0.13 19.28 0.15
CA ARG A 272 1.11 18.95 0.87
C ARG A 272 1.61 20.07 1.77
N GLU A 273 1.10 21.27 1.65
CA GLU A 273 1.46 22.42 2.49
C GLU A 273 1.18 22.16 3.98
N ARG A 274 2.10 22.56 4.85
CA ARG A 274 1.96 22.41 6.30
C ARG A 274 1.14 23.57 6.88
N SER A 275 -0.19 23.46 6.86
CA SER A 275 -1.08 24.45 7.47
C SER A 275 -2.07 23.79 8.45
N PRO A 276 -2.46 24.47 9.55
CA PRO A 276 -3.46 23.94 10.48
C PRO A 276 -4.82 23.69 9.82
N ARG A 277 -5.21 24.55 8.86
CA ARG A 277 -6.45 24.40 8.09
C ARG A 277 -6.45 23.10 7.30
N ARG A 278 -5.37 22.83 6.57
CA ARG A 278 -5.21 21.56 5.83
C ARG A 278 -5.26 20.37 6.77
N LYS A 279 -4.59 20.44 7.94
CA LYS A 279 -4.59 19.32 8.91
C LYS A 279 -5.98 19.07 9.50
N ALA A 280 -6.74 20.12 9.78
CA ALA A 280 -8.12 19.96 10.23
C ALA A 280 -9.00 19.30 9.16
N LEU A 281 -8.84 19.69 7.89
CA LEU A 281 -9.54 19.10 6.76
C LEU A 281 -9.14 17.63 6.55
N GLU A 282 -7.85 17.30 6.65
CA GLU A 282 -7.32 15.94 6.58
C GLU A 282 -7.96 15.04 7.66
N ILE A 283 -8.05 15.51 8.90
CA ILE A 283 -8.70 14.78 9.99
C ILE A 283 -10.20 14.58 9.70
N TRP A 284 -10.89 15.63 9.27
CA TRP A 284 -12.32 15.57 8.98
C TRP A 284 -12.62 14.56 7.85
N VAL A 285 -11.91 14.65 6.74
CA VAL A 285 -12.09 13.73 5.60
C VAL A 285 -11.72 12.30 5.99
N SER A 286 -10.73 12.11 6.88
CA SER A 286 -10.37 10.79 7.38
C SER A 286 -11.48 10.14 8.20
N ILE A 287 -12.22 10.94 8.99
CA ILE A 287 -13.41 10.46 9.70
C ILE A 287 -14.50 10.08 8.70
N VAL A 288 -14.77 10.94 7.71
CA VAL A 288 -15.78 10.64 6.68
C VAL A 288 -15.41 9.38 5.90
N LEU A 289 -14.14 9.21 5.52
CA LEU A 289 -13.67 8.03 4.80
C LEU A 289 -13.93 6.74 5.59
N THR A 290 -13.65 6.72 6.89
CA THR A 290 -13.89 5.55 7.76
C THR A 290 -15.37 5.24 7.97
N THR A 291 -16.30 6.14 7.65
CA THR A 291 -17.73 5.84 7.62
C THR A 291 -18.20 5.27 6.29
N ARG A 292 -17.38 5.32 5.24
CA ARG A 292 -17.72 4.94 3.85
C ARG A 292 -16.95 3.75 3.32
N ALA A 293 -15.79 3.45 3.93
CA ALA A 293 -14.92 2.36 3.54
C ALA A 293 -14.52 1.53 4.76
N THR A 294 -14.39 0.23 4.58
CA THR A 294 -13.84 -0.67 5.60
C THR A 294 -12.35 -0.40 5.82
N LYS A 295 -11.80 -0.87 6.91
CA LYS A 295 -10.37 -0.78 7.19
C LYS A 295 -9.52 -1.48 6.13
N GLU A 296 -9.99 -2.62 5.66
CA GLU A 296 -9.37 -3.41 4.60
C GLU A 296 -9.33 -2.64 3.28
N GLU A 297 -10.43 -1.98 2.89
CA GLU A 297 -10.47 -1.15 1.68
C GLU A 297 -9.55 0.07 1.79
N ILE A 298 -9.49 0.71 2.96
CA ILE A 298 -8.57 1.83 3.23
C ILE A 298 -7.12 1.37 3.13
N LEU A 299 -6.79 0.21 3.73
CA LEU A 299 -5.45 -0.36 3.68
C LEU A 299 -5.07 -0.76 2.24
N GLU A 300 -6.00 -1.39 1.51
CA GLU A 300 -5.80 -1.74 0.09
C GLU A 300 -5.48 -0.51 -0.75
N MET A 301 -6.26 0.56 -0.61
CA MET A 301 -5.99 1.81 -1.30
C MET A 301 -4.62 2.38 -0.92
N TYR A 302 -4.31 2.40 0.38
CA TYR A 302 -3.05 2.96 0.86
C TYR A 302 -1.84 2.23 0.29
N VAL A 303 -1.80 0.91 0.39
CA VAL A 303 -0.65 0.12 -0.08
C VAL A 303 -0.48 0.15 -1.61
N ASN A 304 -1.56 0.46 -2.35
CA ASN A 304 -1.53 0.63 -3.80
C ASN A 304 -1.20 2.06 -4.27
N ASP A 305 -1.44 3.08 -3.42
CA ASP A 305 -1.32 4.49 -3.82
C ASP A 305 -0.27 5.29 -3.03
N VAL A 306 0.37 4.69 -2.02
CA VAL A 306 1.41 5.36 -1.23
C VAL A 306 2.61 5.75 -2.11
N PRO A 307 3.07 7.03 -2.05
CA PRO A 307 4.23 7.46 -2.83
C PRO A 307 5.52 6.86 -2.25
N LEU A 308 6.30 6.19 -3.08
CA LEU A 308 7.55 5.49 -2.72
C LEU A 308 8.78 6.02 -3.45
N GLY A 309 8.68 7.23 -4.00
CA GLY A 309 9.80 7.94 -4.59
C GLY A 309 9.70 8.11 -6.08
N GLN A 310 10.87 8.28 -6.71
CA GLN A 310 10.99 8.53 -8.13
C GLN A 310 12.24 7.84 -8.65
N ARG A 311 12.15 7.26 -9.84
CA ARG A 311 13.32 6.75 -10.57
C ARG A 311 13.33 7.32 -12.00
N GLY A 312 14.34 8.11 -12.29
CA GLY A 312 14.37 8.90 -13.53
C GLY A 312 13.17 9.84 -13.61
N SER A 313 12.41 9.77 -14.69
CA SER A 313 11.21 10.59 -14.91
C SER A 313 9.90 9.94 -14.42
N PHE A 314 9.96 8.79 -13.74
CA PHE A 314 8.77 8.05 -13.30
C PHE A 314 8.61 8.12 -11.79
N ALA A 315 7.45 8.56 -11.31
CA ALA A 315 7.05 8.47 -9.92
C ALA A 315 6.56 7.05 -9.60
N ILE A 316 6.92 6.57 -8.41
CA ILE A 316 6.63 5.20 -7.94
C ILE A 316 5.52 5.29 -6.92
N PHE A 317 4.42 4.59 -7.20
CA PHE A 317 3.27 4.51 -6.31
C PHE A 317 2.93 3.05 -5.99
N GLY A 318 2.69 2.79 -4.71
CA GLY A 318 2.28 1.51 -4.17
C GLY A 318 3.42 0.51 -3.94
N VAL A 319 3.20 -0.34 -2.94
CA VAL A 319 4.16 -1.37 -2.53
C VAL A 319 4.44 -2.41 -3.63
N PRO A 320 3.47 -2.77 -4.53
CA PRO A 320 3.75 -3.72 -5.60
C PRO A 320 4.76 -3.19 -6.65
N GLU A 321 4.65 -1.90 -6.99
CA GLU A 321 5.61 -1.30 -7.93
C GLU A 321 6.97 -1.08 -7.26
N ALA A 322 6.99 -0.76 -5.96
CA ALA A 322 8.24 -0.65 -5.19
C ALA A 322 8.98 -1.99 -5.10
N ALA A 323 8.26 -3.10 -4.83
CA ALA A 323 8.86 -4.44 -4.79
C ALA A 323 9.56 -4.78 -6.10
N ARG A 324 8.89 -4.50 -7.22
CA ARG A 324 9.44 -4.70 -8.54
C ARG A 324 10.66 -3.83 -8.82
N LEU A 325 10.57 -2.54 -8.44
CA LEU A 325 11.62 -1.59 -8.76
C LEU A 325 12.87 -1.77 -7.88
N PHE A 326 12.68 -2.04 -6.59
CA PHE A 326 13.77 -2.15 -5.63
C PHE A 326 14.45 -3.53 -5.71
N PHE A 327 13.66 -4.59 -5.94
CA PHE A 327 14.11 -5.97 -5.82
C PHE A 327 13.92 -6.82 -7.08
N GLY A 328 13.24 -6.30 -8.12
CA GLY A 328 12.94 -7.05 -9.35
C GLY A 328 11.93 -8.18 -9.12
N LYS A 329 11.15 -8.16 -8.04
CA LYS A 329 10.25 -9.23 -7.62
C LYS A 329 8.79 -8.81 -7.66
N ASP A 330 7.91 -9.78 -7.85
CA ASP A 330 6.49 -9.59 -7.52
C ASP A 330 6.32 -9.43 -6.01
N ILE A 331 5.33 -8.62 -5.61
CA ILE A 331 5.06 -8.33 -4.19
C ILE A 331 4.85 -9.59 -3.35
N SER A 332 4.32 -10.65 -3.93
CA SER A 332 4.08 -11.92 -3.26
C SER A 332 5.35 -12.69 -2.88
N ASN A 333 6.50 -12.32 -3.46
CA ASN A 333 7.78 -12.99 -3.29
C ASN A 333 8.79 -12.17 -2.46
N VAL A 334 8.37 -11.04 -1.89
CA VAL A 334 9.25 -10.22 -1.05
C VAL A 334 9.57 -10.94 0.26
N SER A 335 10.84 -10.88 0.70
CA SER A 335 11.26 -11.36 2.01
C SER A 335 10.80 -10.41 3.12
N LEU A 336 10.94 -10.84 4.38
CA LEU A 336 10.65 -10.00 5.54
C LEU A 336 11.51 -8.72 5.54
N ALA A 337 12.81 -8.84 5.21
CA ALA A 337 13.73 -7.71 5.13
C ALA A 337 13.35 -6.75 4.00
N GLU A 338 12.93 -7.27 2.84
CA GLU A 338 12.48 -6.48 1.71
C GLU A 338 11.15 -5.75 2.02
N ALA A 339 10.20 -6.42 2.66
CA ALA A 339 8.94 -5.82 3.11
C ALA A 339 9.19 -4.67 4.11
N ALA A 340 10.07 -4.88 5.07
CA ALA A 340 10.49 -3.85 6.03
C ALA A 340 11.22 -2.69 5.35
N THR A 341 11.99 -2.95 4.30
CA THR A 341 12.66 -1.92 3.49
C THR A 341 11.63 -1.03 2.79
N ILE A 342 10.67 -1.63 2.08
CA ILE A 342 9.61 -0.88 1.39
C ILE A 342 8.82 -0.03 2.38
N ALA A 343 8.41 -0.60 3.51
CA ALA A 343 7.68 0.13 4.56
C ALA A 343 8.50 1.28 5.14
N GLY A 344 9.81 1.08 5.32
CA GLY A 344 10.73 2.10 5.82
C GLY A 344 10.87 3.32 4.90
N VAL A 345 10.85 3.10 3.58
CA VAL A 345 10.98 4.15 2.55
C VAL A 345 9.78 5.11 2.56
N ILE A 346 8.60 4.68 2.99
CA ILE A 346 7.36 5.49 3.00
C ILE A 346 7.57 6.83 3.72
N GLN A 347 8.29 6.85 4.82
CA GLN A 347 8.49 8.05 5.65
C GLN A 347 9.13 9.19 4.85
N SER A 348 10.13 8.89 4.03
CA SER A 348 10.88 9.90 3.25
C SER A 348 11.49 9.24 2.02
N PRO A 349 10.70 9.05 0.94
CA PRO A 349 11.12 8.26 -0.20
C PRO A 349 12.43 8.70 -0.87
N SER A 350 12.68 10.00 -0.94
CA SER A 350 13.92 10.52 -1.54
C SER A 350 15.13 10.31 -0.65
N ALA A 351 14.98 10.48 0.67
CA ALA A 351 16.08 10.38 1.63
C ALA A 351 16.40 8.94 2.05
N LEU A 352 15.45 8.03 1.91
CA LEU A 352 15.54 6.63 2.33
C LEU A 352 15.51 5.66 1.14
N SER A 353 15.73 6.17 -0.07
CA SER A 353 15.82 5.35 -1.29
C SER A 353 17.00 4.36 -1.18
N PRO A 354 16.77 3.05 -1.43
CA PRO A 354 17.86 2.06 -1.42
C PRO A 354 18.93 2.32 -2.47
N PHE A 355 18.60 3.06 -3.54
CA PHE A 355 19.53 3.42 -4.60
C PHE A 355 20.39 4.64 -4.26
N ASN A 356 19.83 5.63 -3.57
CA ASN A 356 20.50 6.89 -3.31
C ASN A 356 21.23 6.90 -1.96
N ASN A 357 20.67 6.24 -0.96
CA ASN A 357 21.16 6.22 0.42
C ASN A 357 21.00 4.83 1.05
N PRO A 358 21.75 3.82 0.58
CA PRO A 358 21.58 2.42 1.03
C PRO A 358 21.79 2.25 2.54
N GLU A 359 22.78 2.92 3.14
CA GLU A 359 23.05 2.84 4.58
C GLU A 359 21.85 3.35 5.41
N ARG A 360 21.35 4.55 5.09
CA ARG A 360 20.16 5.11 5.76
C ARG A 360 18.91 4.26 5.55
N CYS A 361 18.77 3.66 4.37
CA CYS A 361 17.70 2.74 4.07
C CYS A 361 17.79 1.48 4.94
N GLN A 362 18.99 0.92 5.10
CA GLN A 362 19.25 -0.23 5.96
C GLN A 362 18.94 0.07 7.43
N ASP A 363 19.41 1.20 7.94
CA ASP A 363 19.11 1.64 9.31
C ASP A 363 17.58 1.75 9.51
N ARG A 364 16.89 2.35 8.56
CA ARG A 364 15.44 2.51 8.61
C ARG A 364 14.71 1.18 8.53
N ARG A 365 15.15 0.24 7.68
CA ARG A 365 14.66 -1.15 7.62
C ARG A 365 14.74 -1.81 9.00
N ASN A 366 15.89 -1.70 9.65
CA ASN A 366 16.10 -2.30 10.96
C ASN A 366 15.15 -1.70 12.02
N VAL A 367 14.88 -0.38 11.97
CA VAL A 367 13.84 0.26 12.81
C VAL A 367 12.47 -0.34 12.55
N VAL A 368 12.11 -0.62 11.29
CA VAL A 368 10.83 -1.26 10.95
C VAL A 368 10.75 -2.68 11.50
N LEU A 369 11.80 -3.49 11.34
CA LEU A 369 11.86 -4.86 11.85
C LEU A 369 11.67 -4.90 13.38
N HIS A 370 12.34 -4.02 14.11
CA HIS A 370 12.14 -3.91 15.56
C HIS A 370 10.72 -3.43 15.90
N ALA A 371 10.15 -2.49 15.15
CA ALA A 371 8.77 -2.05 15.36
C ALA A 371 7.76 -3.18 15.12
N MET A 372 8.01 -4.08 14.15
CA MET A 372 7.21 -5.28 13.91
C MET A 372 7.30 -6.25 15.09
N ALA A 373 8.50 -6.43 15.66
CA ALA A 373 8.70 -7.28 16.83
C ALA A 373 8.01 -6.68 18.07
N ASP A 374 8.14 -5.38 18.31
CA ASP A 374 7.47 -4.66 19.40
C ASP A 374 5.93 -4.68 19.27
N ALA A 375 5.43 -4.79 18.04
CA ALA A 375 4.01 -4.94 17.74
C ALA A 375 3.51 -6.39 17.89
N GLY A 376 4.42 -7.36 18.03
CA GLY A 376 4.10 -8.79 18.15
C GLY A 376 3.75 -9.46 16.82
N PHE A 377 4.09 -8.83 15.68
CA PHE A 377 3.89 -9.39 14.34
C PHE A 377 4.94 -10.46 14.00
N ILE A 378 6.15 -10.26 14.50
CA ILE A 378 7.29 -11.19 14.39
C ILE A 378 7.98 -11.31 15.74
N THR A 379 8.86 -12.29 15.90
CA THR A 379 9.74 -12.40 17.06
C THR A 379 10.97 -11.48 16.92
N HIS A 380 11.60 -11.12 18.05
CA HIS A 380 12.86 -10.37 18.01
C HIS A 380 13.97 -11.16 17.29
N THR A 381 13.98 -12.50 17.39
CA THR A 381 14.95 -13.35 16.67
C THR A 381 14.77 -13.27 15.15
N GLU A 382 13.53 -13.26 14.66
CA GLU A 382 13.25 -13.06 13.24
C GLU A 382 13.66 -11.65 12.77
N ALA A 383 13.40 -10.63 13.58
CA ALA A 383 13.85 -9.26 13.31
C ALA A 383 15.38 -9.17 13.18
N ASP A 384 16.12 -9.76 14.15
CA ASP A 384 17.59 -9.76 14.15
C ASP A 384 18.18 -10.57 12.99
N THR A 385 17.50 -11.63 12.57
CA THR A 385 17.90 -12.44 11.42
C THR A 385 17.70 -11.68 10.13
N ALA A 386 16.53 -11.09 9.92
CA ALA A 386 16.23 -10.28 8.73
C ALA A 386 17.08 -9.00 8.65
N ALA A 387 17.49 -8.43 9.80
CA ALA A 387 18.38 -7.27 9.84
C ALA A 387 19.81 -7.55 9.31
N LYS A 388 20.22 -8.83 9.27
CA LYS A 388 21.54 -9.26 8.74
C LYS A 388 21.50 -9.51 7.23
N GLU A 389 20.31 -9.62 6.63
CA GLU A 389 20.19 -9.79 5.18
C GLU A 389 20.78 -8.56 4.45
N PRO A 390 21.44 -8.75 3.31
CA PRO A 390 21.88 -7.62 2.49
C PRO A 390 20.67 -6.81 2.04
N LEU A 391 20.88 -5.54 1.72
CA LEU A 391 19.78 -4.68 1.30
C LEU A 391 19.27 -5.03 -0.11
N VAL A 392 20.18 -5.39 -1.00
CA VAL A 392 19.93 -5.87 -2.39
C VAL A 392 21.04 -6.86 -2.76
#